data_646bf2c770d92a04202c20b8af473ab9
#
_entry.id   646bf2c770d92a04202c20b8af473ab9
#
_cell.length_a   1.000
_cell.length_b   1.000
_cell.length_c   1.000
_cell.angle_alpha   90.00
_cell.angle_beta   90.00
_cell.angle_gamma   90.00
#
_symmetry.space_group_name_H-M   'P 1'
#
loop_
_entity.id
_entity.type
_entity.pdbx_description
1 polymer ?
#
loop_
_entity_poly.entity_id
_entity_poly.type
_entity_poly.pdbx_seq_one_letter_code
_entity_poly.pdbx_strand_id
1 'polypeptide(L)'
;MKTQDRIVQKPWGSERVFAANGRYAGKLITIRAGETLSYQYHRRKEETIHVLSGVLGMETESDGERVLLALDPGETFHVVPGTRHRMFAKDADVLIVEVSSPELDDVVRLEDRYGREGTSQP
;
A
#
# COMPACT_ATOMS: atom_id res chain seq x y z
N MET A 1 -0.72 -26.51 5.98
CA MET A 1 -2.16 -26.40 6.29
C MET A 1 -2.79 -25.29 5.45
N LYS A 2 -4.05 -25.44 5.11
CA LYS A 2 -4.78 -24.37 4.43
C LYS A 2 -5.21 -23.31 5.44
N THR A 3 -5.17 -22.05 5.00
CA THR A 3 -5.66 -20.93 5.80
C THR A 3 -6.70 -20.16 4.97
N GLN A 4 -7.47 -19.31 5.64
CA GLN A 4 -8.47 -18.49 4.98
C GLN A 4 -8.00 -17.06 4.85
N ASP A 5 -8.22 -16.47 3.65
CA ASP A 5 -7.94 -15.08 3.40
C ASP A 5 -9.04 -14.21 4.02
N ARG A 6 -8.68 -12.99 4.38
CA ARG A 6 -9.62 -11.98 4.85
C ARG A 6 -9.67 -10.86 3.83
N ILE A 7 -10.87 -10.52 3.36
CA ILE A 7 -11.05 -9.43 2.40
C ILE A 7 -11.52 -8.19 3.15
N VAL A 8 -10.82 -7.08 2.95
CA VAL A 8 -11.15 -5.79 3.56
C VAL A 8 -11.48 -4.80 2.45
N GLN A 9 -12.70 -4.26 2.47
CA GLN A 9 -13.09 -3.22 1.52
C GLN A 9 -12.51 -1.88 1.95
N LYS A 10 -12.00 -1.14 0.98
CA LYS A 10 -11.42 0.18 1.16
C LYS A 10 -12.11 1.17 0.23
N PRO A 11 -12.08 2.49 0.55
CA PRO A 11 -12.69 3.48 -0.35
C PRO A 11 -12.10 3.45 -1.76
N TRP A 12 -10.85 3.04 -1.91
CA TRP A 12 -10.12 3.04 -3.17
C TRP A 12 -10.06 1.67 -3.85
N GLY A 13 -10.53 0.61 -3.19
CA GLY A 13 -10.48 -0.75 -3.73
C GLY A 13 -10.62 -1.79 -2.65
N SER A 14 -9.69 -2.75 -2.60
CA SER A 14 -9.78 -3.81 -1.60
C SER A 14 -8.40 -4.39 -1.29
N GLU A 15 -8.32 -5.03 -0.12
CA GLU A 15 -7.16 -5.80 0.30
C GLU A 15 -7.60 -7.24 0.58
N ARG A 16 -6.88 -8.19 0.02
CA ARG A 16 -7.02 -9.60 0.41
C ARG A 16 -5.80 -9.94 1.26
N VAL A 17 -6.03 -10.10 2.57
CA VAL A 17 -4.97 -10.47 3.51
C VAL A 17 -4.83 -11.98 3.45
N PHE A 18 -3.78 -12.47 2.80
CA PHE A 18 -3.56 -13.91 2.64
C PHE A 18 -2.57 -14.46 3.68
N ALA A 19 -1.85 -13.60 4.37
CA ALA A 19 -0.93 -13.99 5.44
C ALA A 19 -0.93 -12.92 6.52
N ALA A 20 -1.14 -13.32 7.77
CA ALA A 20 -1.06 -12.43 8.93
C ALA A 20 -0.75 -13.26 10.16
N ASN A 21 0.44 -13.10 10.69
CA ASN A 21 0.87 -13.79 11.90
C ASN A 21 1.88 -12.91 12.64
N GLY A 22 2.49 -13.42 13.70
CA GLY A 22 3.40 -12.62 14.52
C GLY A 22 4.73 -12.26 13.86
N ARG A 23 5.01 -12.76 12.66
CA ARG A 23 6.31 -12.55 12.01
C ARG A 23 6.21 -11.78 10.70
N TYR A 24 5.12 -11.93 9.94
CA TYR A 24 4.98 -11.30 8.64
C TYR A 24 3.52 -11.13 8.27
N ALA A 25 3.28 -10.31 7.26
CA ALA A 25 1.97 -10.15 6.65
C ALA A 25 2.10 -10.13 5.14
N GLY A 26 1.03 -10.55 4.45
CA GLY A 26 0.98 -10.53 2.99
C GLY A 26 -0.41 -10.15 2.54
N LYS A 27 -0.48 -9.29 1.51
CA LYS A 27 -1.73 -8.80 0.96
C LYS A 27 -1.69 -8.78 -0.56
N LEU A 28 -2.84 -9.06 -1.16
CA LEU A 28 -3.12 -8.70 -2.54
C LEU A 28 -3.99 -7.44 -2.49
N ILE A 29 -3.53 -6.38 -3.12
CA ILE A 29 -4.20 -5.08 -3.07
C ILE A 29 -4.65 -4.71 -4.48
N THR A 30 -5.95 -4.41 -4.60
CA THR A 30 -6.53 -3.90 -5.85
C THR A 30 -6.86 -2.43 -5.65
N ILE A 31 -6.31 -1.58 -6.50
CA ILE A 31 -6.63 -0.15 -6.52
C ILE A 31 -7.44 0.11 -7.78
N ARG A 32 -8.67 0.63 -7.63
CA ARG A 32 -9.51 0.91 -8.80
C ARG A 32 -9.00 2.12 -9.57
N ALA A 33 -9.20 2.09 -10.88
CA ALA A 33 -8.84 3.19 -11.76
C ALA A 33 -9.35 4.53 -11.22
N GLY A 34 -8.48 5.53 -11.18
CA GLY A 34 -8.80 6.87 -10.70
C GLY A 34 -8.74 7.03 -9.19
N GLU A 35 -8.47 5.98 -8.45
CA GLU A 35 -8.45 6.01 -6.99
C GLU A 35 -7.02 6.12 -6.44
N THR A 36 -6.92 6.62 -5.21
CA THR A 36 -5.64 6.85 -4.55
C THR A 36 -5.73 6.45 -3.08
N LEU A 37 -4.64 5.89 -2.57
CA LEU A 37 -4.47 5.69 -1.13
C LEU A 37 -4.06 7.01 -0.47
N SER A 38 -3.90 7.00 0.84
CA SER A 38 -3.43 8.17 1.58
C SER A 38 -1.93 8.40 1.35
N TYR A 39 -1.51 9.66 1.51
CA TYR A 39 -0.11 9.99 1.67
C TYR A 39 0.25 9.68 3.12
N GLN A 40 1.12 8.71 3.34
CA GLN A 40 1.28 8.05 4.63
C GLN A 40 2.71 7.61 4.89
N TYR A 41 2.99 7.28 6.14
CA TYR A 41 4.20 6.55 6.50
C TYR A 41 3.88 5.56 7.62
N HIS A 42 4.81 4.64 7.83
CA HIS A 42 4.74 3.65 8.91
C HIS A 42 5.90 3.90 9.88
N ARG A 43 5.64 3.77 11.17
CA ARG A 43 6.68 4.01 12.18
C ARG A 43 7.63 2.83 12.31
N ARG A 44 7.11 1.61 12.21
CA ARG A 44 7.88 0.37 12.37
C ARG A 44 7.73 -0.60 11.21
N LYS A 45 6.58 -0.58 10.56
CA LYS A 45 6.29 -1.50 9.46
C LYS A 45 7.23 -1.26 8.29
N GLU A 46 7.82 -2.35 7.83
CA GLU A 46 8.62 -2.36 6.60
C GLU A 46 7.87 -3.22 5.58
N GLU A 47 7.83 -2.78 4.33
CA GLU A 47 7.08 -3.50 3.31
C GLU A 47 7.79 -3.48 1.95
N THR A 48 7.47 -4.48 1.13
CA THR A 48 7.90 -4.55 -0.26
C THR A 48 6.67 -4.75 -1.11
N ILE A 49 6.54 -3.93 -2.14
CA ILE A 49 5.39 -3.90 -3.04
C ILE A 49 5.86 -4.37 -4.41
N HIS A 50 5.14 -5.35 -4.98
CA HIS A 50 5.43 -5.89 -6.30
C HIS A 50 4.20 -5.78 -7.17
N VAL A 51 4.35 -5.18 -8.36
CA VAL A 51 3.22 -4.95 -9.28
C VAL A 51 2.94 -6.19 -10.09
N LEU A 52 1.69 -6.66 -10.04
CA LEU A 52 1.25 -7.83 -10.80
C LEU A 52 0.58 -7.42 -12.11
N SER A 53 -0.29 -6.39 -12.08
CA SER A 53 -0.96 -5.91 -13.28
C SER A 53 -1.31 -4.43 -13.15
N GLY A 54 -1.42 -3.75 -14.29
CA GLY A 54 -1.63 -2.31 -14.32
C GLY A 54 -0.33 -1.55 -14.06
N VAL A 55 -0.41 -0.24 -14.09
CA VAL A 55 0.73 0.64 -13.79
C VAL A 55 0.48 1.30 -12.46
N LEU A 56 1.33 1.03 -11.48
CA LEU A 56 1.19 1.62 -10.14
C LEU A 56 1.83 3.00 -10.13
N GLY A 57 1.03 4.02 -9.80
CA GLY A 57 1.57 5.32 -9.47
C GLY A 57 2.08 5.32 -8.03
N MET A 58 3.28 5.85 -7.83
CA MET A 58 3.88 5.98 -6.52
C MET A 58 4.39 7.39 -6.32
N GLU A 59 3.81 8.08 -5.34
CA GLU A 59 4.33 9.36 -4.88
C GLU A 59 5.15 9.09 -3.62
N THR A 60 6.37 9.60 -3.58
CA THR A 60 7.25 9.41 -2.42
C THR A 60 8.12 10.65 -2.23
N GLU A 61 8.99 10.64 -1.22
CA GLU A 61 9.91 11.74 -0.98
C GLU A 61 11.34 11.29 -1.23
N SER A 62 12.10 12.16 -1.89
CA SER A 62 13.53 12.00 -2.10
C SER A 62 14.18 13.35 -1.78
N ASP A 63 15.10 13.35 -0.80
CA ASP A 63 15.80 14.57 -0.36
C ASP A 63 14.85 15.70 0.03
N GLY A 64 13.73 15.35 0.70
CA GLY A 64 12.73 16.32 1.15
C GLY A 64 11.75 16.78 0.09
N GLU A 65 11.86 16.31 -1.14
CA GLU A 65 10.96 16.65 -2.24
C GLU A 65 10.09 15.47 -2.63
N ARG A 66 8.83 15.77 -3.00
CA ARG A 66 7.93 14.74 -3.51
C ARG A 66 8.29 14.42 -4.96
N VAL A 67 8.37 13.13 -5.26
CA VAL A 67 8.63 12.64 -6.60
C VAL A 67 7.54 11.64 -6.98
N LEU A 68 7.24 11.58 -8.28
CA LEU A 68 6.28 10.64 -8.83
C LEU A 68 7.03 9.57 -9.62
N LEU A 69 6.68 8.32 -9.35
CA LEU A 69 7.22 7.16 -10.05
C LEU A 69 6.06 6.39 -10.68
N ALA A 70 6.33 5.72 -11.79
CA ALA A 70 5.41 4.76 -12.38
C ALA A 70 6.10 3.41 -12.36
N LEU A 71 5.40 2.42 -11.80
CA LEU A 71 5.92 1.05 -11.68
C LEU A 71 5.09 0.15 -12.59
N ASP A 72 5.77 -0.49 -13.54
CA ASP A 72 5.16 -1.43 -14.47
C ASP A 72 5.02 -2.81 -13.85
N PRO A 73 4.19 -3.69 -14.40
CA PRO A 73 4.12 -5.08 -13.94
C PRO A 73 5.50 -5.72 -13.88
N GLY A 74 5.78 -6.39 -12.77
CA GLY A 74 7.07 -7.01 -12.51
C GLY A 74 8.07 -6.12 -11.78
N GLU A 75 7.77 -4.84 -11.60
CA GLU A 75 8.64 -3.94 -10.84
C GLU A 75 8.29 -3.94 -9.36
N THR A 76 9.28 -3.62 -8.55
CA THR A 76 9.21 -3.74 -7.09
C THR A 76 9.67 -2.45 -6.42
N PHE A 77 8.99 -2.09 -5.33
CA PHE A 77 9.32 -0.90 -4.55
C PHE A 77 9.42 -1.29 -3.07
N HIS A 78 10.51 -0.91 -2.43
CA HIS A 78 10.78 -1.20 -1.03
C HIS A 78 10.51 0.04 -0.19
N VAL A 79 9.70 -0.12 0.86
CA VAL A 79 9.32 0.96 1.78
C VAL A 79 9.90 0.65 3.15
N VAL A 80 10.93 1.40 3.53
CA VAL A 80 11.49 1.31 4.89
C VAL A 80 10.66 2.17 5.85
N PRO A 81 10.68 1.88 7.17
CA PRO A 81 9.94 2.70 8.12
C PRO A 81 10.28 4.19 8.00
N GLY A 82 9.27 5.03 8.11
CA GLY A 82 9.42 6.48 7.99
C GLY A 82 9.33 7.02 6.57
N THR A 83 9.36 6.16 5.56
CA THR A 83 9.23 6.60 4.16
C THR A 83 7.82 7.08 3.88
N ARG A 84 7.66 8.33 3.50
CA ARG A 84 6.38 8.89 3.10
C ARG A 84 6.07 8.48 1.67
N HIS A 85 4.87 7.95 1.46
CA HIS A 85 4.50 7.42 0.15
C HIS A 85 2.98 7.38 -0.03
N ARG A 86 2.56 7.38 -1.30
CA ARG A 86 1.16 7.25 -1.71
C ARG A 86 1.11 6.40 -2.97
N MET A 87 0.26 5.38 -2.96
CA MET A 87 -0.02 4.57 -4.15
C MET A 87 -1.31 5.04 -4.81
N PHE A 88 -1.36 4.98 -6.13
CA PHE A 88 -2.58 5.34 -6.86
C PHE A 88 -2.66 4.61 -8.20
N ALA A 89 -3.89 4.51 -8.72
CA ALA A 89 -4.17 3.99 -10.05
C ALA A 89 -4.73 5.13 -10.90
N LYS A 90 -4.16 5.37 -12.08
CA LYS A 90 -4.58 6.47 -12.94
C LYS A 90 -5.65 6.02 -13.92
N ASP A 91 -5.28 5.27 -14.93
CA ASP A 91 -6.16 4.99 -16.07
C ASP A 91 -6.81 3.61 -16.01
N ALA A 92 -6.26 2.68 -15.26
CA ALA A 92 -6.74 1.31 -15.15
C ALA A 92 -6.53 0.80 -13.74
N ASP A 93 -7.26 -0.25 -13.37
CA ASP A 93 -7.07 -0.93 -12.10
C ASP A 93 -5.64 -1.45 -11.97
N VAL A 94 -5.13 -1.44 -10.74
CA VAL A 94 -3.79 -1.94 -10.43
C VAL A 94 -3.92 -3.06 -9.41
N LEU A 95 -3.21 -4.15 -9.65
CA LEU A 95 -3.11 -5.25 -8.70
C LEU A 95 -1.65 -5.37 -8.26
N ILE A 96 -1.43 -5.35 -6.96
CA ILE A 96 -0.10 -5.50 -6.36
C ILE A 96 -0.13 -6.59 -5.30
N VAL A 97 1.03 -7.14 -5.02
CA VAL A 97 1.25 -7.95 -3.81
C VAL A 97 2.16 -7.14 -2.88
N GLU A 98 1.78 -7.12 -1.60
CA GLU A 98 2.55 -6.45 -0.56
C GLU A 98 2.94 -7.49 0.47
N VAL A 99 4.23 -7.61 0.75
CA VAL A 99 4.72 -8.38 1.88
C VAL A 99 5.30 -7.42 2.90
N SER A 100 5.09 -7.69 4.18
CA SER A 100 5.51 -6.75 5.21
C SER A 100 5.82 -7.44 6.52
N SER A 101 6.46 -6.70 7.41
CA SER A 101 6.50 -7.01 8.83
C SER A 101 5.06 -7.00 9.39
N PRO A 102 4.82 -7.53 10.59
CA PRO A 102 3.46 -7.85 11.04
C PRO A 102 2.62 -6.67 11.52
N GLU A 103 3.14 -5.45 11.56
CA GLU A 103 2.45 -4.29 12.12
C GLU A 103 1.37 -3.76 11.15
N LEU A 104 0.26 -4.50 11.01
CA LEU A 104 -0.82 -4.17 10.08
C LEU A 104 -1.50 -2.82 10.38
N ASP A 105 -1.52 -2.41 11.64
CA ASP A 105 -2.22 -1.20 12.10
C ASP A 105 -1.32 0.03 12.12
N ASP A 106 -0.06 -0.13 11.77
CA ASP A 106 0.94 0.93 11.86
C ASP A 106 0.88 1.83 10.64
N VAL A 107 0.00 2.81 10.68
CA VAL A 107 -0.10 3.80 9.61
C VAL A 107 -0.40 5.18 10.18
N VAL A 108 0.32 6.20 9.68
CA VAL A 108 0.02 7.60 9.93
C VAL A 108 -0.34 8.22 8.58
N ARG A 109 -1.59 8.63 8.46
CA ARG A 109 -2.10 9.26 7.22
C ARG A 109 -1.94 10.77 7.32
N LEU A 110 -1.16 11.33 6.42
CA LEU A 110 -0.87 12.76 6.36
C LEU A 110 -1.88 13.51 5.50
N GLU A 111 -2.29 12.88 4.39
CA GLU A 111 -3.29 13.41 3.46
C GLU A 111 -4.14 12.24 2.99
N ASP A 112 -5.44 12.43 2.95
CA ASP A 112 -6.34 11.37 2.52
C ASP A 112 -7.57 11.96 1.82
N ARG A 113 -7.81 11.52 0.59
CA ARG A 113 -8.98 11.93 -0.20
C ARG A 113 -10.31 11.65 0.52
N TYR A 114 -10.32 10.63 1.39
CA TYR A 114 -11.53 10.11 2.03
C TYR A 114 -11.68 10.56 3.49
N GLY A 115 -10.85 11.53 3.93
CA GLY A 115 -10.99 12.16 5.25
C GLY A 115 -10.50 11.31 6.43
N ARG A 116 -9.56 10.38 6.21
CA ARG A 116 -9.07 9.49 7.25
C ARG A 116 -7.70 9.90 7.82
N GLU A 117 -7.34 11.20 7.74
CA GLU A 117 -6.05 11.68 8.24
C GLU A 117 -5.84 11.30 9.70
N GLY A 118 -4.56 11.11 10.06
CA GLY A 118 -4.15 10.73 11.41
C GLY A 118 -3.77 9.27 11.49
N THR A 119 -3.65 8.76 12.70
CA THR A 119 -3.47 7.32 12.92
C THR A 119 -4.81 6.64 12.78
N SER A 120 -4.83 5.46 12.17
CA SER A 120 -6.11 4.81 11.93
C SER A 120 -5.99 3.32 11.91
N GLN A 121 -7.16 2.70 11.87
CA GLN A 121 -7.30 1.27 11.68
C GLN A 121 -6.90 0.89 10.26
N PRO A 122 -6.42 -0.32 10.08
CA PRO A 122 -6.07 -0.84 8.76
C PRO A 122 -7.27 -0.93 7.83
#